data_e82b1117f26f025db2d83192de9306c8
#
_entry.id   e82b1117f26f025db2d83192de9306c8
#
_cell.length_a   1.000
_cell.length_b   1.000
_cell.length_c   1.000
_cell.angle_alpha   90.00
_cell.angle_beta   90.00
_cell.angle_gamma   90.00
#
_symmetry.space_group_name_H-M   'P 1'
#
loop_
_entity.id
_entity.type
_entity.pdbx_description
1 polymer ?
#
loop_
_entity_poly.entity_id
_entity_poly.type
_entity_poly.pdbx_seq_one_letter_code
_entity_poly.pdbx_strand_id
1 'polypeptide(L)'
;MTGLLELREKLKMIYSRNETFILPIAKFLLALIVLSTVNGQLGYMAKLDSLPIVLIVALLCSFLPNGCIVLFAALFSLLHMYELSMEVAGVGLCVYLVMTLLFMRFAPKGSLLVVITPLLFVMKIPYVIPIAVGLLGTPAGAVPVACGVVVYYFLSNVAANATVIGGMGAEEATAKLRMVIDALIGNKTMLVMVAAFVITIVVVYLLRRLSVDYAWTIAMVAGGILDLVILLIGDLIYDTNMSVVEAILGTVLALVVAKVLEFFRFCVDYSRTEKVQFEDDEYYYYVKAVPKMTVADQTKTVKKINTQRKNAAASQHSQEAGQGEEGGSYRNDGYQRQNGNHRNVTTERTPVNRNGAGAEYEGGRNTRVYRNEHVNGRSVSINSSMVEDDRQDDYYEDYDE
;
A
#
# COMPACT_ATOMS: atom_id res chain seq x y z
N MET A 1 9.26 -22.72 -9.15
CA MET A 1 8.18 -21.70 -8.91
C MET A 1 7.71 -21.69 -7.46
N THR A 2 7.61 -22.84 -6.77
CA THR A 2 7.19 -22.93 -5.37
C THR A 2 8.04 -22.11 -4.41
N GLY A 3 9.37 -22.05 -4.56
CA GLY A 3 10.24 -21.27 -3.67
C GLY A 3 10.04 -19.75 -3.72
N LEU A 4 9.70 -19.17 -4.89
CA LEU A 4 9.39 -17.75 -5.00
C LEU A 4 8.05 -17.40 -4.34
N LEU A 5 7.06 -18.29 -4.43
CA LEU A 5 5.78 -18.13 -3.75
C LEU A 5 5.95 -18.22 -2.23
N GLU A 6 6.75 -19.16 -1.75
CA GLU A 6 7.09 -19.30 -0.33
C GLU A 6 7.84 -18.07 0.20
N LEU A 7 8.81 -17.54 -0.56
CA LEU A 7 9.52 -16.30 -0.23
C LEU A 7 8.56 -15.12 -0.10
N ARG A 8 7.62 -14.98 -1.05
CA ARG A 8 6.60 -13.93 -1.03
C ARG A 8 5.73 -14.01 0.21
N GLU A 9 5.25 -15.21 0.57
CA GLU A 9 4.43 -15.40 1.77
C GLU A 9 5.21 -15.14 3.06
N LYS A 10 6.48 -15.57 3.13
CA LYS A 10 7.37 -15.24 4.25
C LYS A 10 7.55 -13.72 4.39
N LEU A 11 7.80 -13.01 3.28
CA LEU A 11 7.93 -11.55 3.30
C LEU A 11 6.64 -10.86 3.75
N LYS A 12 5.49 -11.31 3.23
CA LYS A 12 4.18 -10.78 3.65
C LYS A 12 3.94 -11.01 5.14
N MET A 13 4.27 -12.19 5.66
CA MET A 13 4.13 -12.53 7.07
C MET A 13 5.06 -11.68 7.96
N ILE A 14 6.32 -11.50 7.55
CA ILE A 14 7.29 -10.64 8.25
C ILE A 14 6.77 -9.19 8.29
N TYR A 15 6.30 -8.67 7.15
CA TYR A 15 5.74 -7.32 7.05
C TYR A 15 4.54 -7.15 7.97
N SER A 16 3.54 -8.04 7.87
CA SER A 16 2.32 -7.97 8.69
C SER A 16 2.60 -8.09 10.19
N ARG A 17 3.60 -8.91 10.58
CA ARG A 17 3.97 -9.07 11.98
C ARG A 17 4.71 -7.87 12.56
N ASN A 18 5.50 -7.19 11.73
CA ASN A 18 6.41 -6.12 12.15
C ASN A 18 6.08 -4.76 11.50
N GLU A 19 4.85 -4.55 11.03
CA GLU A 19 4.43 -3.34 10.34
C GLU A 19 4.76 -2.07 11.13
N THR A 20 4.57 -2.11 12.46
CA THR A 20 4.84 -0.99 13.38
C THR A 20 6.30 -0.54 13.36
N PHE A 21 7.25 -1.44 13.08
CA PHE A 21 8.68 -1.11 13.00
C PHE A 21 9.15 -0.87 11.56
N ILE A 22 8.64 -1.65 10.60
CA ILE A 22 9.05 -1.57 9.20
C ILE A 22 8.66 -0.22 8.59
N LEU A 23 7.46 0.29 8.90
CA LEU A 23 6.96 1.54 8.34
C LEU A 23 7.81 2.77 8.72
N PRO A 24 8.16 2.99 10.02
CA PRO A 24 9.07 4.07 10.40
C PRO A 24 10.47 3.93 9.80
N ILE A 25 11.02 2.71 9.74
CA ILE A 25 12.33 2.47 9.12
C ILE A 25 12.31 2.81 7.63
N ALA A 26 11.27 2.39 6.91
CA ALA A 26 11.12 2.72 5.48
C ALA A 26 11.00 4.23 5.25
N LYS A 27 10.25 4.95 6.10
CA LYS A 27 10.16 6.42 6.06
C LYS A 27 11.49 7.09 6.35
N PHE A 28 12.23 6.59 7.35
CA PHE A 28 13.57 7.08 7.68
C PHE A 28 14.52 6.94 6.49
N LEU A 29 14.59 5.76 5.88
CA LEU A 29 15.46 5.50 4.74
C LEU A 29 15.05 6.37 3.54
N LEU A 30 13.76 6.49 3.26
CA LEU A 30 13.28 7.35 2.17
C LEU A 30 13.66 8.82 2.42
N ALA A 31 13.41 9.34 3.62
CA ALA A 31 13.77 10.71 3.97
C ALA A 31 15.28 10.95 3.88
N LEU A 32 16.08 9.99 4.38
CA LEU A 32 17.54 10.05 4.30
C LEU A 32 18.02 10.14 2.85
N ILE A 33 17.52 9.26 1.97
CA ILE A 33 17.91 9.24 0.55
C ILE A 33 17.49 10.55 -0.12
N VAL A 34 16.25 11.01 0.12
CA VAL A 34 15.74 12.26 -0.48
C VAL A 34 16.55 13.48 -0.05
N LEU A 35 16.77 13.66 1.25
CA LEU A 35 17.53 14.81 1.75
C LEU A 35 18.99 14.78 1.29
N SER A 36 19.62 13.61 1.26
CA SER A 36 20.96 13.44 0.71
C SER A 36 21.00 13.73 -0.79
N THR A 37 19.96 13.38 -1.54
CA THR A 37 19.85 13.69 -2.96
C THR A 37 19.71 15.20 -3.21
N VAL A 38 18.89 15.89 -2.40
CA VAL A 38 18.74 17.35 -2.47
C VAL A 38 20.07 18.04 -2.18
N ASN A 39 20.77 17.62 -1.13
CA ASN A 39 22.10 18.15 -0.79
C ASN A 39 23.11 17.88 -1.91
N GLY A 40 23.12 16.68 -2.49
CA GLY A 40 24.02 16.32 -3.58
C GLY A 40 23.76 17.09 -4.89
N GLN A 41 22.51 17.52 -5.14
CA GLN A 41 22.15 18.31 -6.32
C GLN A 41 22.41 19.82 -6.15
N LEU A 42 22.12 20.37 -4.99
CA LEU A 42 22.21 21.80 -4.72
C LEU A 42 23.50 22.17 -3.96
N GLY A 43 23.68 21.61 -2.76
CA GLY A 43 24.92 21.69 -1.97
C GLY A 43 25.45 23.09 -1.60
N TYR A 44 24.65 24.17 -1.76
CA TYR A 44 25.13 25.56 -1.59
C TYR A 44 25.31 25.91 -0.10
N MET A 45 24.51 25.35 0.80
CA MET A 45 24.57 25.64 2.23
C MET A 45 25.34 24.54 2.98
N ALA A 46 26.62 24.76 3.28
CA ALA A 46 27.50 23.78 3.92
C ALA A 46 26.97 23.25 5.28
N LYS A 47 26.19 24.06 6.00
CA LYS A 47 25.58 23.62 7.28
C LYS A 47 24.57 22.50 7.09
N LEU A 48 23.72 22.57 6.05
CA LEU A 48 22.70 21.56 5.73
C LEU A 48 23.29 20.31 5.09
N ASP A 49 24.44 20.42 4.44
CA ASP A 49 25.14 19.30 3.83
C ASP A 49 25.81 18.39 4.87
N SER A 50 25.78 18.80 6.14
CA SER A 50 26.33 17.98 7.23
C SER A 50 25.48 16.74 7.50
N LEU A 51 26.11 15.56 7.49
CA LEU A 51 25.46 14.26 7.73
C LEU A 51 24.65 14.18 9.02
N PRO A 52 25.09 14.77 10.17
CA PRO A 52 24.29 14.77 11.41
C PRO A 52 22.94 15.47 11.27
N ILE A 53 22.87 16.60 10.56
CA ILE A 53 21.61 17.34 10.36
C ILE A 53 20.65 16.54 9.49
N VAL A 54 21.13 15.94 8.40
CA VAL A 54 20.34 15.07 7.54
C VAL A 54 19.79 13.88 8.31
N LEU A 55 20.60 13.23 9.15
CA LEU A 55 20.18 12.11 10.00
C LEU A 55 19.10 12.51 11.02
N ILE A 56 19.27 13.63 11.70
CA ILE A 56 18.29 14.12 12.70
C ILE A 56 16.95 14.40 12.02
N VAL A 57 16.95 15.10 10.87
CA VAL A 57 15.73 15.43 10.16
C VAL A 57 15.09 14.18 9.56
N ALA A 58 15.86 13.25 9.02
CA ALA A 58 15.35 11.97 8.53
C ALA A 58 14.72 11.13 9.65
N LEU A 59 15.33 11.12 10.84
CA LEU A 59 14.78 10.46 12.02
C LEU A 59 13.47 11.12 12.47
N LEU A 60 13.39 12.44 12.46
CA LEU A 60 12.15 13.17 12.74
C LEU A 60 11.03 12.80 11.74
N CYS A 61 11.34 12.72 10.44
CA CYS A 61 10.41 12.30 9.41
C CYS A 61 9.86 10.88 9.60
N SER A 62 10.62 9.99 10.27
CA SER A 62 10.21 8.62 10.55
C SER A 62 8.92 8.55 11.39
N PHE A 63 8.75 9.45 12.33
CA PHE A 63 7.61 9.49 13.25
C PHE A 63 6.45 10.37 12.74
N LEU A 64 6.73 11.26 11.80
CA LEU A 64 5.74 12.20 11.27
C LEU A 64 4.91 11.60 10.11
N PRO A 65 3.76 12.22 9.74
CA PRO A 65 3.01 11.85 8.55
C PRO A 65 3.85 11.93 7.27
N ASN A 66 3.49 11.16 6.25
CA ASN A 66 4.22 11.11 4.96
C ASN A 66 4.40 12.48 4.28
N GLY A 67 3.45 13.40 4.47
CA GLY A 67 3.53 14.77 3.93
C GLY A 67 4.70 15.58 4.50
N CYS A 68 5.19 15.25 5.69
CA CYS A 68 6.32 15.96 6.29
C CYS A 68 7.64 15.70 5.56
N ILE A 69 7.79 14.54 4.91
CA ILE A 69 8.98 14.27 4.07
C ILE A 69 9.03 15.26 2.91
N VAL A 70 7.87 15.53 2.27
CA VAL A 70 7.76 16.52 1.18
C VAL A 70 8.10 17.93 1.69
N LEU A 71 7.56 18.29 2.86
CA LEU A 71 7.77 19.60 3.46
C LEU A 71 9.25 19.81 3.82
N PHE A 72 9.92 18.84 4.43
CA PHE A 72 11.34 18.96 4.77
C PHE A 72 12.23 18.95 3.52
N ALA A 73 11.90 18.15 2.50
CA ALA A 73 12.61 18.18 1.23
C ALA A 73 12.50 19.57 0.54
N ALA A 74 11.28 20.14 0.52
CA ALA A 74 11.07 21.49 0.01
C ALA A 74 11.80 22.55 0.85
N LEU A 75 11.80 22.44 2.18
CA LEU A 75 12.51 23.35 3.07
C LEU A 75 14.03 23.31 2.83
N PHE A 76 14.61 22.11 2.73
CA PHE A 76 16.05 21.96 2.44
C PHE A 76 16.43 22.57 1.10
N SER A 77 15.65 22.32 0.05
CA SER A 77 15.91 22.90 -1.26
C SER A 77 15.77 24.43 -1.25
N LEU A 78 14.78 24.98 -0.55
CA LEU A 78 14.62 26.44 -0.39
C LEU A 78 15.77 27.08 0.38
N LEU A 79 16.29 26.45 1.43
CA LEU A 79 17.42 26.94 2.19
C LEU A 79 18.71 26.95 1.34
N HIS A 80 18.94 25.92 0.53
CA HIS A 80 20.05 25.92 -0.43
C HIS A 80 19.89 27.02 -1.50
N MET A 81 18.67 27.21 -2.03
CA MET A 81 18.42 28.29 -2.99
C MET A 81 18.58 29.67 -2.35
N TYR A 82 18.22 29.84 -1.08
CA TYR A 82 18.39 31.10 -0.37
C TYR A 82 19.85 31.44 -0.20
N GLU A 83 20.72 30.49 0.06
CA GLU A 83 22.18 30.70 0.12
C GLU A 83 22.77 31.10 -1.25
N LEU A 84 22.18 30.54 -2.34
CA LEU A 84 22.59 30.90 -3.69
C LEU A 84 22.10 32.30 -4.09
N SER A 85 20.80 32.57 -3.87
CA SER A 85 20.16 33.85 -4.21
C SER A 85 18.78 33.95 -3.58
N MET A 86 18.46 35.05 -2.93
CA MET A 86 17.16 35.32 -2.31
C MET A 86 16.02 35.30 -3.36
N GLU A 87 16.29 35.80 -4.55
CA GLU A 87 15.34 35.87 -5.66
C GLU A 87 14.96 34.47 -6.16
N VAL A 88 15.94 33.58 -6.31
CA VAL A 88 15.73 32.19 -6.71
C VAL A 88 14.92 31.43 -5.66
N ALA A 89 15.21 31.64 -4.36
CA ALA A 89 14.45 31.11 -3.28
C ALA A 89 12.98 31.58 -3.30
N GLY A 90 12.75 32.84 -3.65
CA GLY A 90 11.41 33.40 -3.80
C GLY A 90 10.61 32.69 -4.92
N VAL A 91 11.22 32.47 -6.10
CA VAL A 91 10.60 31.70 -7.18
C VAL A 91 10.35 30.26 -6.74
N GLY A 92 11.32 29.63 -6.07
CA GLY A 92 11.18 28.28 -5.54
C GLY A 92 10.04 28.14 -4.56
N LEU A 93 9.89 29.12 -3.66
CA LEU A 93 8.76 29.16 -2.71
C LEU A 93 7.41 29.22 -3.44
N CYS A 94 7.29 30.08 -4.47
CA CYS A 94 6.06 30.17 -5.27
C CYS A 94 5.77 28.84 -6.00
N VAL A 95 6.77 28.22 -6.62
CA VAL A 95 6.64 26.93 -7.31
C VAL A 95 6.19 25.86 -6.34
N TYR A 96 6.84 25.71 -5.19
CA TYR A 96 6.48 24.69 -4.20
C TYR A 96 5.08 24.94 -3.59
N LEU A 97 4.70 26.20 -3.37
CA LEU A 97 3.37 26.54 -2.89
C LEU A 97 2.30 26.13 -3.90
N VAL A 98 2.46 26.49 -5.17
CA VAL A 98 1.52 26.10 -6.24
C VAL A 98 1.45 24.58 -6.36
N MET A 99 2.59 23.88 -6.40
CA MET A 99 2.62 22.43 -6.50
C MET A 99 1.95 21.76 -5.29
N THR A 100 2.20 22.28 -4.08
CA THR A 100 1.59 21.75 -2.83
C THR A 100 0.09 21.94 -2.84
N LEU A 101 -0.42 23.12 -3.21
CA LEU A 101 -1.85 23.35 -3.33
C LEU A 101 -2.49 22.43 -4.37
N LEU A 102 -1.82 22.22 -5.49
CA LEU A 102 -2.31 21.39 -6.58
C LEU A 102 -2.44 19.91 -6.13
N PHE A 103 -1.36 19.29 -5.63
CA PHE A 103 -1.44 17.88 -5.25
C PHE A 103 -2.29 17.65 -4.00
N MET A 104 -2.31 18.57 -3.03
CA MET A 104 -3.19 18.46 -1.86
C MET A 104 -4.67 18.54 -2.24
N ARG A 105 -5.01 19.30 -3.28
CA ARG A 105 -6.39 19.41 -3.76
C ARG A 105 -6.88 18.14 -4.47
N PHE A 106 -6.04 17.53 -5.30
CA PHE A 106 -6.45 16.42 -6.18
C PHE A 106 -6.06 15.03 -5.65
N ALA A 107 -4.92 14.89 -5.00
CA ALA A 107 -4.39 13.60 -4.54
C ALA A 107 -3.61 13.70 -3.22
N PRO A 108 -4.24 14.05 -2.09
CA PRO A 108 -3.55 14.26 -0.82
C PRO A 108 -2.83 13.01 -0.30
N LYS A 109 -3.34 11.82 -0.65
CA LYS A 109 -2.71 10.54 -0.29
C LYS A 109 -1.46 10.22 -1.13
N GLY A 110 -1.26 10.92 -2.24
CA GLY A 110 -0.15 10.75 -3.17
C GLY A 110 1.09 11.59 -2.86
N SER A 111 1.19 12.21 -1.69
CA SER A 111 2.29 13.12 -1.33
C SER A 111 3.68 12.50 -1.55
N LEU A 112 3.87 11.22 -1.25
CA LEU A 112 5.14 10.53 -1.48
C LEU A 112 5.55 10.50 -2.96
N LEU A 113 4.62 10.48 -3.90
CA LEU A 113 4.93 10.49 -5.34
C LEU A 113 5.63 11.78 -5.77
N VAL A 114 5.33 12.91 -5.13
CA VAL A 114 5.99 14.19 -5.39
C VAL A 114 7.49 14.11 -5.13
N VAL A 115 7.91 13.30 -4.16
CA VAL A 115 9.31 13.16 -3.74
C VAL A 115 9.99 11.98 -4.44
N ILE A 116 9.25 10.87 -4.61
CA ILE A 116 9.78 9.68 -5.30
C ILE A 116 10.05 9.98 -6.78
N THR A 117 9.22 10.81 -7.42
CA THR A 117 9.41 11.17 -8.83
C THR A 117 10.79 11.81 -9.10
N PRO A 118 11.19 12.93 -8.47
CA PRO A 118 12.52 13.51 -8.70
C PRO A 118 13.64 12.54 -8.29
N LEU A 119 13.46 11.74 -7.25
CA LEU A 119 14.45 10.74 -6.84
C LEU A 119 14.73 9.74 -7.96
N LEU A 120 13.70 9.19 -8.62
CA LEU A 120 13.88 8.24 -9.71
C LEU A 120 14.47 8.89 -10.98
N PHE A 121 14.24 10.18 -11.20
CA PHE A 121 14.97 10.93 -12.25
C PHE A 121 16.47 10.98 -11.96
N VAL A 122 16.87 11.28 -10.72
CA VAL A 122 18.29 11.27 -10.31
C VAL A 122 18.91 9.89 -10.45
N MET A 123 18.15 8.84 -10.16
CA MET A 123 18.56 7.44 -10.33
C MET A 123 18.56 6.98 -11.80
N LYS A 124 18.19 7.82 -12.76
CA LYS A 124 18.09 7.49 -14.21
C LYS A 124 17.04 6.43 -14.56
N ILE A 125 16.01 6.24 -13.73
CA ILE A 125 14.93 5.27 -13.93
C ILE A 125 13.53 5.88 -13.80
N PRO A 126 13.24 7.06 -14.39
CA PRO A 126 11.99 7.78 -14.20
C PRO A 126 10.77 7.04 -14.78
N TYR A 127 10.95 6.25 -15.83
CA TYR A 127 9.91 5.55 -16.58
C TYR A 127 9.16 4.48 -15.76
N VAL A 128 9.71 4.09 -14.61
CA VAL A 128 9.03 3.19 -13.66
C VAL A 128 7.77 3.82 -13.09
N ILE A 129 7.76 5.15 -12.87
CA ILE A 129 6.69 5.87 -12.19
C ILE A 129 5.35 5.79 -12.91
N PRO A 130 5.24 6.18 -14.19
CA PRO A 130 3.94 6.21 -14.86
C PRO A 130 3.31 4.83 -14.90
N ILE A 131 4.09 3.78 -15.13
CA ILE A 131 3.61 2.40 -15.17
C ILE A 131 3.20 1.95 -13.76
N ALA A 132 4.04 2.16 -12.75
CA ALA A 132 3.75 1.73 -11.37
C ALA A 132 2.52 2.44 -10.80
N VAL A 133 2.40 3.76 -10.99
CA VAL A 133 1.25 4.55 -10.52
C VAL A 133 -0.01 4.19 -11.28
N GLY A 134 0.08 3.97 -12.59
CA GLY A 134 -1.03 3.48 -13.41
C GLY A 134 -1.52 2.11 -12.95
N LEU A 135 -0.62 1.18 -12.59
CA LEU A 135 -0.96 -0.17 -12.12
C LEU A 135 -1.48 -0.22 -10.68
N LEU A 136 -0.89 0.52 -9.75
CA LEU A 136 -1.20 0.41 -8.32
C LEU A 136 -2.13 1.51 -7.80
N GLY A 137 -2.08 2.68 -8.44
CA GLY A 137 -2.75 3.89 -7.99
C GLY A 137 -4.10 4.17 -8.65
N THR A 138 -4.47 5.43 -8.64
CA THR A 138 -5.65 6.01 -9.29
C THR A 138 -5.20 7.05 -10.31
N PRO A 139 -6.05 7.47 -11.28
CA PRO A 139 -5.70 8.52 -12.25
C PRO A 139 -5.31 9.84 -11.58
N ALA A 140 -5.88 10.14 -10.40
CA ALA A 140 -5.51 11.31 -9.62
C ALA A 140 -4.02 11.32 -9.20
N GLY A 141 -3.37 10.14 -9.16
CA GLY A 141 -1.92 10.02 -8.93
C GLY A 141 -1.06 10.66 -10.01
N ALA A 142 -1.62 10.97 -11.19
CA ALA A 142 -0.93 11.71 -12.24
C ALA A 142 -0.55 13.13 -11.79
N VAL A 143 -1.37 13.77 -10.93
CA VAL A 143 -1.11 15.14 -10.45
C VAL A 143 0.17 15.20 -9.59
N PRO A 144 0.35 14.43 -8.51
CA PRO A 144 1.59 14.47 -7.75
C PRO A 144 2.82 14.01 -8.55
N VAL A 145 2.65 13.12 -9.53
CA VAL A 145 3.75 12.73 -10.45
C VAL A 145 4.14 13.91 -11.33
N ALA A 146 3.18 14.59 -11.94
CA ALA A 146 3.45 15.82 -12.74
C ALA A 146 4.14 16.89 -11.89
N CYS A 147 3.68 17.12 -10.66
CA CYS A 147 4.34 18.04 -9.72
C CYS A 147 5.79 17.62 -9.45
N GLY A 148 6.05 16.33 -9.25
CA GLY A 148 7.39 15.81 -9.04
C GLY A 148 8.31 15.98 -10.24
N VAL A 149 7.80 15.83 -11.48
CA VAL A 149 8.54 16.12 -12.71
C VAL A 149 8.92 17.62 -12.77
N VAL A 150 7.96 18.52 -12.51
CA VAL A 150 8.22 19.96 -12.48
C VAL A 150 9.29 20.32 -11.44
N VAL A 151 9.19 19.74 -10.23
CA VAL A 151 10.18 19.96 -9.16
C VAL A 151 11.57 19.48 -9.60
N TYR A 152 11.69 18.31 -10.22
CA TYR A 152 12.97 17.82 -10.71
C TYR A 152 13.61 18.77 -11.73
N TYR A 153 12.87 19.17 -12.76
CA TYR A 153 13.39 20.07 -13.79
C TYR A 153 13.68 21.48 -13.25
N PHE A 154 12.89 21.95 -12.28
CA PHE A 154 13.16 23.20 -11.60
C PHE A 154 14.50 23.15 -10.84
N LEU A 155 14.72 22.13 -10.01
CA LEU A 155 15.97 21.94 -9.27
C LEU A 155 17.17 21.78 -10.22
N SER A 156 17.00 21.00 -11.28
CA SER A 156 18.03 20.77 -12.28
C SER A 156 18.41 22.07 -13.04
N ASN A 157 17.43 22.91 -13.38
CA ASN A 157 17.65 24.18 -13.98
C ASN A 157 18.39 25.16 -13.05
N VAL A 158 18.02 25.20 -11.77
CA VAL A 158 18.72 26.04 -10.77
C VAL A 158 20.15 25.57 -10.63
N ALA A 159 20.38 24.24 -10.51
CA ALA A 159 21.72 23.68 -10.41
C ALA A 159 22.58 23.95 -11.64
N ALA A 160 22.04 23.84 -12.86
CA ALA A 160 22.76 24.11 -14.10
C ALA A 160 23.16 25.59 -14.26
N ASN A 161 22.34 26.51 -13.73
CA ASN A 161 22.58 27.95 -13.84
C ASN A 161 23.21 28.57 -12.58
N ALA A 162 23.59 27.78 -11.60
CA ALA A 162 24.03 28.23 -10.27
C ALA A 162 25.26 29.18 -10.37
N THR A 163 26.24 28.87 -11.21
CA THR A 163 27.43 29.69 -11.40
C THR A 163 27.12 31.08 -11.98
N VAL A 164 26.18 31.14 -12.92
CA VAL A 164 25.73 32.39 -13.54
C VAL A 164 24.94 33.21 -12.52
N ILE A 165 23.99 32.58 -11.82
CA ILE A 165 23.17 33.23 -10.81
C ILE A 165 24.03 33.79 -9.66
N GLY A 166 25.01 33.01 -9.16
CA GLY A 166 25.89 33.41 -8.09
C GLY A 166 26.89 34.50 -8.49
N GLY A 167 27.21 34.62 -9.79
CA GLY A 167 28.08 35.69 -10.34
C GLY A 167 27.37 37.03 -10.59
N MET A 168 26.04 37.04 -10.65
CA MET A 168 25.24 38.26 -10.85
C MET A 168 25.15 39.06 -9.54
N GLY A 169 25.29 40.39 -9.62
CA GLY A 169 25.15 41.32 -8.51
C GLY A 169 23.72 41.42 -7.98
N ALA A 170 23.57 42.04 -6.81
CA ALA A 170 22.26 42.28 -6.21
C ALA A 170 21.37 43.23 -7.05
N GLU A 171 22.00 44.09 -7.84
CA GLU A 171 21.33 45.05 -8.74
C GLU A 171 20.64 44.34 -9.94
N GLU A 172 21.00 43.08 -10.21
CA GLU A 172 20.47 42.28 -11.32
C GLU A 172 19.32 41.32 -10.88
N ALA A 173 18.65 41.62 -9.77
CA ALA A 173 17.61 40.80 -9.23
C ALA A 173 16.50 40.43 -10.24
N THR A 174 16.06 41.39 -11.05
CA THR A 174 15.07 41.17 -12.11
C THR A 174 15.56 40.26 -13.23
N ALA A 175 16.86 40.31 -13.56
CA ALA A 175 17.45 39.43 -14.55
C ALA A 175 17.52 37.96 -14.03
N LYS A 176 17.89 37.75 -12.76
CA LYS A 176 17.89 36.45 -12.10
C LYS A 176 16.48 35.81 -12.07
N LEU A 177 15.48 36.61 -11.67
CA LEU A 177 14.07 36.18 -11.66
C LEU A 177 13.60 35.74 -13.05
N ARG A 178 13.86 36.60 -14.07
CA ARG A 178 13.48 36.30 -15.45
C ARG A 178 14.17 35.04 -15.95
N MET A 179 15.49 34.89 -15.72
CA MET A 179 16.24 33.72 -16.15
C MET A 179 15.64 32.42 -15.59
N VAL A 180 15.34 32.36 -14.27
CA VAL A 180 14.80 31.16 -13.63
C VAL A 180 13.37 30.84 -14.09
N ILE A 181 12.54 31.88 -14.27
CA ILE A 181 11.17 31.73 -14.76
C ILE A 181 11.16 31.29 -16.22
N ASP A 182 11.96 31.96 -17.08
CA ASP A 182 12.05 31.60 -18.50
C ASP A 182 12.63 30.20 -18.70
N ALA A 183 13.63 29.81 -17.91
CA ALA A 183 14.17 28.44 -17.90
C ALA A 183 13.16 27.37 -17.47
N LEU A 184 12.25 27.71 -16.57
CA LEU A 184 11.18 26.77 -16.13
C LEU A 184 10.08 26.68 -17.19
N ILE A 185 9.52 27.83 -17.63
CA ILE A 185 8.38 27.86 -18.56
C ILE A 185 8.81 27.41 -19.96
N GLY A 186 10.01 27.76 -20.38
CA GLY A 186 10.59 27.42 -21.69
C GLY A 186 11.08 25.96 -21.79
N ASN A 187 11.05 25.18 -20.71
CA ASN A 187 11.58 23.82 -20.71
C ASN A 187 10.64 22.86 -21.45
N LYS A 188 10.88 22.64 -22.72
CA LYS A 188 10.11 21.78 -23.60
C LYS A 188 10.20 20.30 -23.16
N THR A 189 11.39 19.87 -22.73
CA THR A 189 11.61 18.50 -22.23
C THR A 189 10.73 18.20 -21.01
N MET A 190 10.62 19.15 -20.08
CA MET A 190 9.73 19.04 -18.93
C MET A 190 8.26 18.85 -19.35
N LEU A 191 7.79 19.66 -20.31
CA LEU A 191 6.41 19.58 -20.80
C LEU A 191 6.12 18.24 -21.47
N VAL A 192 7.04 17.74 -22.30
CA VAL A 192 6.94 16.42 -22.94
C VAL A 192 6.88 15.31 -21.88
N MET A 193 7.76 15.34 -20.88
CA MET A 193 7.79 14.36 -19.80
C MET A 193 6.50 14.37 -18.96
N VAL A 194 5.99 15.55 -18.61
CA VAL A 194 4.71 15.67 -17.89
C VAL A 194 3.57 15.08 -18.73
N ALA A 195 3.49 15.42 -20.01
CA ALA A 195 2.46 14.90 -20.91
C ALA A 195 2.55 13.37 -21.05
N ALA A 196 3.75 12.82 -21.30
CA ALA A 196 4.00 11.40 -21.42
C ALA A 196 3.54 10.64 -20.15
N PHE A 197 3.99 11.08 -18.98
CA PHE A 197 3.69 10.41 -17.73
C PHE A 197 2.20 10.49 -17.35
N VAL A 198 1.55 11.64 -17.53
CA VAL A 198 0.12 11.81 -17.26
C VAL A 198 -0.73 10.90 -18.15
N ILE A 199 -0.45 10.91 -19.46
CA ILE A 199 -1.21 10.09 -20.43
C ILE A 199 -0.98 8.61 -20.14
N THR A 200 0.27 8.19 -19.92
CA THR A 200 0.61 6.80 -19.60
C THR A 200 -0.09 6.31 -18.33
N ILE A 201 -0.10 7.10 -17.25
CA ILE A 201 -0.81 6.75 -16.00
C ILE A 201 -2.29 6.48 -16.27
N VAL A 202 -2.95 7.38 -17.02
CA VAL A 202 -4.38 7.27 -17.31
C VAL A 202 -4.66 6.03 -18.17
N VAL A 203 -3.89 5.82 -19.24
CA VAL A 203 -4.07 4.68 -20.14
C VAL A 203 -3.80 3.35 -19.45
N VAL A 204 -2.70 3.23 -18.71
CA VAL A 204 -2.39 2.01 -17.91
C VAL A 204 -3.50 1.73 -16.90
N TYR A 205 -4.00 2.77 -16.23
CA TYR A 205 -5.11 2.61 -15.29
C TYR A 205 -6.39 2.11 -15.98
N LEU A 206 -6.74 2.62 -17.16
CA LEU A 206 -7.91 2.18 -17.91
C LEU A 206 -7.74 0.74 -18.39
N LEU A 207 -6.59 0.41 -19.00
CA LEU A 207 -6.32 -0.92 -19.55
C LEU A 207 -6.34 -2.01 -18.47
N ARG A 208 -5.75 -1.75 -17.28
CA ARG A 208 -5.75 -2.75 -16.21
C ARG A 208 -7.13 -3.10 -15.65
N ARG A 209 -8.16 -2.27 -15.92
CA ARG A 209 -9.54 -2.46 -15.46
C ARG A 209 -10.41 -3.20 -16.47
N LEU A 210 -9.90 -3.47 -17.64
CA LEU A 210 -10.61 -4.25 -18.64
C LEU A 210 -10.79 -5.69 -18.15
N SER A 211 -11.94 -6.26 -18.44
CA SER A 211 -12.28 -7.66 -18.11
C SER A 211 -11.69 -8.62 -19.15
N VAL A 212 -10.38 -8.50 -19.41
CA VAL A 212 -9.65 -9.33 -20.38
C VAL A 212 -8.59 -10.14 -19.61
N ASP A 213 -8.36 -11.38 -20.05
CA ASP A 213 -7.28 -12.20 -19.51
C ASP A 213 -5.94 -11.48 -19.69
N TYR A 214 -5.12 -11.51 -18.63
CA TYR A 214 -3.81 -10.83 -18.59
C TYR A 214 -3.88 -9.29 -18.73
N ALA A 215 -5.02 -8.63 -18.38
CA ALA A 215 -5.19 -7.18 -18.46
C ALA A 215 -4.03 -6.37 -17.85
N TRP A 216 -3.43 -6.85 -16.77
CA TRP A 216 -2.28 -6.21 -16.13
C TRP A 216 -1.02 -6.28 -16.99
N THR A 217 -0.72 -7.42 -17.58
CA THR A 217 0.44 -7.58 -18.46
C THR A 217 0.26 -6.75 -19.73
N ILE A 218 -0.95 -6.73 -20.31
CA ILE A 218 -1.30 -5.87 -21.46
C ILE A 218 -1.13 -4.39 -21.09
N ALA A 219 -1.63 -3.98 -19.93
CA ALA A 219 -1.52 -2.60 -19.46
C ALA A 219 -0.05 -2.15 -19.26
N MET A 220 0.81 -3.02 -18.72
CA MET A 220 2.25 -2.72 -18.56
C MET A 220 2.93 -2.51 -19.91
N VAL A 221 2.76 -3.47 -20.82
CA VAL A 221 3.44 -3.44 -22.13
C VAL A 221 2.92 -2.27 -22.97
N ALA A 222 1.60 -2.11 -23.05
CA ALA A 222 0.98 -1.00 -23.80
C ALA A 222 1.37 0.36 -23.19
N GLY A 223 1.40 0.45 -21.85
CA GLY A 223 1.86 1.67 -21.16
C GLY A 223 3.31 2.02 -21.45
N GLY A 224 4.22 1.03 -21.42
CA GLY A 224 5.62 1.26 -21.75
C GLY A 224 5.84 1.67 -23.21
N ILE A 225 5.13 1.03 -24.15
CA ILE A 225 5.19 1.42 -25.57
C ILE A 225 4.63 2.84 -25.77
N LEU A 226 3.48 3.14 -25.14
CA LEU A 226 2.85 4.45 -25.25
C LEU A 226 3.75 5.57 -24.70
N ASP A 227 4.36 5.35 -23.52
CA ASP A 227 5.28 6.30 -22.90
C ASP A 227 6.45 6.60 -23.85
N LEU A 228 7.08 5.55 -24.38
CA LEU A 228 8.17 5.68 -25.34
C LEU A 228 7.75 6.44 -26.61
N VAL A 229 6.58 6.10 -27.16
CA VAL A 229 6.08 6.76 -28.39
C VAL A 229 5.84 8.26 -28.16
N ILE A 230 5.23 8.64 -27.02
CA ILE A 230 4.99 10.05 -26.70
C ILE A 230 6.32 10.80 -26.53
N LEU A 231 7.31 10.18 -25.88
CA LEU A 231 8.64 10.78 -25.73
C LEU A 231 9.34 10.97 -27.06
N LEU A 232 9.30 9.97 -27.96
CA LEU A 232 9.90 10.09 -29.30
C LEU A 232 9.20 11.14 -30.17
N ILE A 233 7.88 11.21 -30.11
CA ILE A 233 7.11 12.26 -30.82
C ILE A 233 7.45 13.64 -30.25
N GLY A 234 7.56 13.74 -28.92
CA GLY A 234 7.93 14.98 -28.25
C GLY A 234 9.36 15.44 -28.62
N ASP A 235 10.30 14.49 -28.70
CA ASP A 235 11.67 14.78 -29.14
C ASP A 235 11.72 15.28 -30.60
N LEU A 236 10.96 14.63 -31.48
CA LEU A 236 10.86 15.00 -32.89
C LEU A 236 10.27 16.42 -33.10
N ILE A 237 9.24 16.79 -32.28
CA ILE A 237 8.55 18.09 -32.43
C ILE A 237 9.35 19.24 -31.82
N TYR A 238 10.01 18.98 -30.69
CA TYR A 238 10.60 20.02 -29.86
C TYR A 238 12.13 20.02 -29.83
N ASP A 239 12.80 19.09 -30.52
CA ASP A 239 14.25 18.88 -30.51
C ASP A 239 14.82 18.87 -29.08
N THR A 240 14.26 18.02 -28.23
CA THR A 240 14.59 17.96 -26.78
C THR A 240 15.96 17.35 -26.53
N ASN A 241 16.60 16.77 -27.54
CA ASN A 241 17.88 16.06 -27.47
C ASN A 241 17.89 14.94 -26.42
N MET A 242 16.74 14.25 -26.23
CA MET A 242 16.66 13.13 -25.29
C MET A 242 17.37 11.92 -25.88
N SER A 243 18.12 11.23 -25.03
CA SER A 243 18.77 9.98 -25.44
C SER A 243 17.73 8.89 -25.64
N VAL A 244 17.43 8.54 -26.89
CA VAL A 244 16.51 7.46 -27.26
C VAL A 244 16.92 6.13 -26.63
N VAL A 245 18.24 5.87 -26.55
CA VAL A 245 18.78 4.64 -25.93
C VAL A 245 18.47 4.61 -24.44
N GLU A 246 18.64 5.74 -23.71
CA GLU A 246 18.27 5.82 -22.29
C GLU A 246 16.77 5.60 -22.09
N ALA A 247 15.93 6.14 -22.97
CA ALA A 247 14.49 5.96 -22.90
C ALA A 247 14.09 4.49 -23.10
N ILE A 248 14.65 3.80 -24.10
CA ILE A 248 14.37 2.38 -24.35
C ILE A 248 14.85 1.52 -23.18
N LEU A 249 16.09 1.68 -22.72
CA LEU A 249 16.64 0.91 -21.60
C LEU A 249 15.84 1.16 -20.31
N GLY A 250 15.48 2.42 -20.04
CA GLY A 250 14.67 2.80 -18.90
C GLY A 250 13.26 2.19 -18.94
N THR A 251 12.63 2.16 -20.12
CA THR A 251 11.32 1.53 -20.30
C THR A 251 11.38 0.00 -20.11
N VAL A 252 12.42 -0.67 -20.64
CA VAL A 252 12.63 -2.12 -20.39
C VAL A 252 12.78 -2.39 -18.89
N LEU A 253 13.60 -1.60 -18.20
CA LEU A 253 13.76 -1.72 -16.76
C LEU A 253 12.45 -1.46 -16.01
N ALA A 254 11.66 -0.46 -16.46
CA ALA A 254 10.34 -0.18 -15.91
C ALA A 254 9.38 -1.35 -16.04
N LEU A 255 9.38 -2.07 -17.16
CA LEU A 255 8.58 -3.28 -17.36
C LEU A 255 9.00 -4.41 -16.42
N VAL A 256 10.31 -4.59 -16.19
CA VAL A 256 10.81 -5.58 -15.23
C VAL A 256 10.33 -5.25 -13.82
N VAL A 257 10.46 -3.99 -13.39
CA VAL A 257 9.98 -3.53 -12.07
C VAL A 257 8.47 -3.68 -11.98
N ALA A 258 7.72 -3.34 -13.01
CA ALA A 258 6.26 -3.50 -13.05
C ALA A 258 5.85 -4.97 -12.92
N LYS A 259 6.60 -5.92 -13.51
CA LYS A 259 6.36 -7.35 -13.36
C LYS A 259 6.62 -7.85 -11.94
N VAL A 260 7.63 -7.31 -11.28
CA VAL A 260 7.88 -7.56 -9.85
C VAL A 260 6.73 -7.02 -8.99
N LEU A 261 6.24 -5.80 -9.27
CA LEU A 261 5.09 -5.22 -8.56
C LEU A 261 3.82 -6.05 -8.75
N GLU A 262 3.56 -6.53 -9.97
CA GLU A 262 2.44 -7.45 -10.26
C GLU A 262 2.56 -8.72 -9.41
N PHE A 263 3.74 -9.34 -9.37
CA PHE A 263 3.98 -10.55 -8.58
C PHE A 263 3.66 -10.36 -7.09
N PHE A 264 4.02 -9.21 -6.50
CA PHE A 264 3.71 -8.91 -5.11
C PHE A 264 2.24 -8.48 -4.90
N ARG A 265 1.60 -7.87 -5.89
CA ARG A 265 0.21 -7.40 -5.79
C ARG A 265 -0.80 -8.54 -5.84
N PHE A 266 -0.60 -9.52 -6.72
CA PHE A 266 -1.46 -10.70 -6.83
C PHE A 266 -1.01 -11.80 -5.86
N CYS A 267 -1.30 -11.61 -4.60
CA CYS A 267 -1.09 -12.59 -3.56
C CYS A 267 -2.33 -13.46 -3.43
N VAL A 268 -2.34 -14.64 -4.01
CA VAL A 268 -3.36 -15.65 -3.76
C VAL A 268 -2.95 -16.43 -2.50
N ASP A 269 -3.85 -16.54 -1.55
CA ASP A 269 -3.63 -17.36 -0.35
C ASP A 269 -3.87 -18.83 -0.71
N TYR A 270 -2.78 -19.54 -1.00
CA TYR A 270 -2.83 -20.97 -1.35
C TYR A 270 -3.08 -21.90 -0.16
N SER A 271 -3.16 -21.38 1.07
CA SER A 271 -3.43 -22.17 2.27
C SER A 271 -4.92 -22.26 2.60
N ARG A 272 -5.74 -21.45 1.97
CA ARG A 272 -7.17 -21.32 2.29
C ARG A 272 -8.06 -21.82 1.17
N THR A 273 -9.02 -22.66 1.55
CA THR A 273 -10.20 -22.93 0.73
C THR A 273 -11.19 -21.80 0.97
N GLU A 274 -11.60 -21.10 -0.07
CA GLU A 274 -12.61 -20.05 0.02
C GLU A 274 -13.97 -20.61 -0.41
N LYS A 275 -14.98 -20.41 0.43
CA LYS A 275 -16.38 -20.67 0.08
C LYS A 275 -17.04 -19.33 -0.23
N VAL A 276 -17.57 -19.17 -1.43
CA VAL A 276 -18.28 -17.96 -1.86
C VAL A 276 -19.71 -18.37 -2.19
N GLN A 277 -20.66 -17.66 -1.60
CA GLN A 277 -22.08 -17.80 -1.91
C GLN A 277 -22.55 -16.54 -2.59
N PHE A 278 -23.26 -16.69 -3.69
CA PHE A 278 -23.99 -15.61 -4.35
C PHE A 278 -25.33 -16.11 -4.87
N GLU A 279 -26.25 -15.22 -5.04
CA GLU A 279 -27.64 -15.48 -5.37
C GLU A 279 -28.05 -14.61 -6.54
N ASP A 280 -28.79 -15.18 -7.47
CA ASP A 280 -29.53 -14.43 -8.49
C ASP A 280 -31.04 -14.69 -8.31
N ASP A 281 -31.88 -14.16 -9.20
CA ASP A 281 -33.35 -14.28 -9.09
C ASP A 281 -33.88 -15.75 -9.19
N GLU A 282 -33.02 -16.68 -9.66
CA GLU A 282 -33.42 -18.07 -9.93
C GLU A 282 -32.61 -19.11 -9.14
N TYR A 283 -31.34 -18.81 -8.75
CA TYR A 283 -30.42 -19.79 -8.17
C TYR A 283 -29.55 -19.25 -7.04
N TYR A 284 -29.29 -20.16 -6.08
CA TYR A 284 -28.22 -19.98 -5.06
C TYR A 284 -26.95 -20.67 -5.54
N TYR A 285 -25.86 -19.97 -5.61
CA TYR A 285 -24.56 -20.49 -6.05
C TYR A 285 -23.62 -20.67 -4.85
N TYR A 286 -23.14 -21.89 -4.64
CA TYR A 286 -22.15 -22.23 -3.65
C TYR A 286 -20.86 -22.61 -4.34
N VAL A 287 -19.88 -21.73 -4.35
CA VAL A 287 -18.59 -21.96 -4.99
C VAL A 287 -17.52 -22.25 -3.97
N LYS A 288 -16.90 -23.45 -4.06
CA LYS A 288 -15.75 -23.84 -3.26
C LYS A 288 -14.49 -23.67 -4.10
N ALA A 289 -13.71 -22.62 -3.81
CA ALA A 289 -12.42 -22.40 -4.47
C ALA A 289 -11.32 -23.12 -3.68
N VAL A 290 -10.74 -24.16 -4.27
CA VAL A 290 -9.62 -24.92 -3.70
C VAL A 290 -8.34 -24.52 -4.46
N PRO A 291 -7.26 -24.12 -3.78
CA PRO A 291 -6.00 -23.81 -4.45
C PRO A 291 -5.46 -25.03 -5.19
N LYS A 292 -5.07 -24.85 -6.47
CA LYS A 292 -4.43 -25.92 -7.27
C LYS A 292 -3.03 -26.30 -6.77
N MET A 293 -2.39 -25.41 -6.00
CA MET A 293 -1.08 -25.68 -5.38
C MET A 293 -1.20 -25.51 -3.87
N THR A 294 -0.79 -26.52 -3.13
CA THR A 294 -0.63 -26.44 -1.67
C THR A 294 0.81 -26.04 -1.37
N VAL A 295 0.98 -24.88 -0.75
CA VAL A 295 2.26 -24.52 -0.12
C VAL A 295 2.24 -25.18 1.25
N ALA A 296 3.29 -25.96 1.57
CA ALA A 296 3.38 -26.73 2.80
C ALA A 296 3.07 -25.83 4.02
N ASP A 297 2.02 -26.19 4.77
CA ASP A 297 1.68 -25.54 6.02
C ASP A 297 2.88 -25.63 6.96
N GLN A 298 3.30 -24.49 7.48
CA GLN A 298 4.25 -24.49 8.60
C GLN A 298 3.59 -25.25 9.74
N THR A 299 4.16 -26.40 10.10
CA THR A 299 3.73 -27.21 11.22
C THR A 299 3.51 -26.33 12.44
N LYS A 300 2.25 -26.09 12.78
CA LYS A 300 1.88 -25.43 14.03
C LYS A 300 2.38 -26.32 15.16
N THR A 301 3.51 -25.97 15.76
CA THR A 301 3.97 -26.60 17.01
C THR A 301 2.93 -26.27 18.08
N VAL A 302 1.98 -27.16 18.29
CA VAL A 302 1.03 -27.06 19.39
C VAL A 302 1.82 -27.32 20.66
N LYS A 303 2.11 -26.26 21.41
CA LYS A 303 2.69 -26.38 22.75
C LYS A 303 1.66 -27.12 23.61
N LYS A 304 1.86 -28.43 23.81
CA LYS A 304 1.06 -29.20 24.79
C LYS A 304 1.27 -28.56 26.15
N ILE A 305 0.27 -27.84 26.63
CA ILE A 305 0.23 -27.36 28.01
C ILE A 305 0.04 -28.61 28.86
N ASN A 306 1.09 -29.01 29.56
CA ASN A 306 1.11 -30.19 30.39
C ASN A 306 0.13 -29.99 31.56
N THR A 307 -1.00 -30.70 31.50
CA THR A 307 -2.06 -30.75 32.55
C THR A 307 -1.61 -31.54 33.77
N GLN A 308 -0.34 -31.98 33.85
CA GLN A 308 0.16 -32.82 34.96
C GLN A 308 0.32 -32.07 36.29
N ARG A 309 0.20 -30.72 36.32
CA ARG A 309 0.31 -29.98 37.60
C ARG A 309 -0.94 -30.02 38.48
N LYS A 310 -2.10 -30.43 37.95
CA LYS A 310 -3.32 -30.53 38.76
C LYS A 310 -3.44 -31.87 39.57
N ASN A 311 -2.75 -32.92 39.11
CA ASN A 311 -2.84 -34.22 39.80
C ASN A 311 -1.80 -34.36 40.92
N ALA A 312 -0.73 -33.53 40.93
CA ALA A 312 0.24 -33.55 42.03
C ALA A 312 -0.24 -32.78 43.28
N ALA A 313 -1.14 -31.81 43.12
CA ALA A 313 -1.75 -31.10 44.27
C ALA A 313 -2.90 -31.86 44.92
N ALA A 314 -3.55 -32.76 44.17
CA ALA A 314 -4.64 -33.61 44.70
C ALA A 314 -4.12 -34.84 45.48
N SER A 315 -2.88 -35.30 45.19
CA SER A 315 -2.28 -36.46 45.90
C SER A 315 -1.56 -36.10 47.19
N GLN A 316 -1.25 -34.81 47.42
CA GLN A 316 -0.64 -34.37 48.71
C GLN A 316 -1.70 -34.08 49.79
N HIS A 317 -2.96 -33.90 49.42
CA HIS A 317 -4.03 -33.68 50.45
C HIS A 317 -4.69 -34.96 50.94
N SER A 318 -4.30 -36.13 50.40
CA SER A 318 -4.86 -37.45 50.79
C SER A 318 -3.96 -38.24 51.73
N GLN A 319 -2.80 -37.72 52.15
CA GLN A 319 -1.87 -38.42 53.01
C GLN A 319 -1.83 -37.92 54.50
N GLU A 320 -2.62 -36.90 54.83
CA GLU A 320 -2.66 -36.37 56.21
C GLU A 320 -3.96 -36.67 57.00
N ALA A 321 -4.86 -37.49 56.47
CA ALA A 321 -6.08 -37.90 57.19
C ALA A 321 -6.24 -39.41 57.16
N GLY A 322 -5.44 -40.12 57.93
CA GLY A 322 -5.54 -41.58 57.97
C GLY A 322 -4.82 -42.20 59.14
N GLN A 323 -5.15 -41.79 60.37
CA GLN A 323 -4.99 -42.62 61.57
C GLN A 323 -6.23 -42.45 62.42
N GLY A 324 -7.02 -43.53 62.56
CA GLY A 324 -8.12 -43.57 63.51
C GLY A 324 -9.21 -44.62 63.12
N GLU A 325 -9.01 -45.87 63.56
CA GLU A 325 -9.98 -46.85 64.06
C GLU A 325 -11.02 -47.53 63.12
N GLU A 326 -10.80 -48.78 63.10
CA GLU A 326 -11.64 -50.01 63.04
C GLU A 326 -13.18 -49.91 62.93
N GLY A 327 -13.70 -50.79 62.09
CA GLY A 327 -14.93 -51.45 62.44
C GLY A 327 -16.05 -51.44 61.39
N GLY A 328 -16.34 -52.63 60.81
CA GLY A 328 -17.71 -52.88 60.39
C GLY A 328 -17.98 -53.06 58.91
N SER A 329 -17.83 -54.29 58.48
CA SER A 329 -18.65 -55.04 57.53
C SER A 329 -20.02 -54.43 57.15
N TYR A 330 -20.37 -54.41 55.88
CA TYR A 330 -21.44 -55.08 55.18
C TYR A 330 -21.63 -54.59 53.73
N ARG A 331 -21.56 -55.48 52.82
CA ARG A 331 -22.29 -55.78 51.59
C ARG A 331 -23.46 -54.86 51.23
N ASN A 332 -23.57 -54.34 50.02
CA ASN A 332 -24.50 -54.80 48.98
C ASN A 332 -24.63 -53.79 47.81
N ASP A 333 -24.57 -54.34 46.65
CA ASP A 333 -25.36 -54.14 45.44
C ASP A 333 -26.01 -52.78 45.10
N GLY A 334 -25.70 -52.30 43.85
CA GLY A 334 -26.77 -52.07 42.89
C GLY A 334 -27.07 -50.66 42.46
N TYR A 335 -27.11 -50.52 41.15
CA TYR A 335 -27.94 -49.64 40.35
C TYR A 335 -27.52 -48.17 40.07
N GLN A 336 -27.26 -48.04 38.82
CA GLN A 336 -27.54 -46.88 37.93
C GLN A 336 -28.50 -45.81 38.47
N ARG A 337 -28.19 -44.54 38.26
CA ARG A 337 -29.04 -43.58 37.52
C ARG A 337 -28.36 -42.21 37.28
N GLN A 338 -28.50 -41.80 36.03
CA GLN A 338 -28.47 -40.44 35.54
C GLN A 338 -29.13 -39.44 36.50
N ASN A 339 -28.54 -38.24 36.62
CA ASN A 339 -29.38 -37.04 36.54
C ASN A 339 -28.58 -35.80 36.27
N GLY A 340 -29.07 -35.06 35.29
CA GLY A 340 -28.61 -33.78 34.85
C GLY A 340 -28.85 -32.67 35.88
N ASN A 341 -28.07 -31.63 35.73
CA ASN A 341 -28.29 -30.41 36.52
C ASN A 341 -28.51 -29.24 35.58
N HIS A 342 -29.77 -28.84 35.52
CA HIS A 342 -30.24 -27.59 34.94
C HIS A 342 -29.70 -26.40 35.75
N ARG A 343 -29.06 -25.45 35.09
CA ARG A 343 -28.94 -24.11 35.65
C ARG A 343 -29.84 -23.15 34.87
N ASN A 344 -30.85 -22.65 35.55
CA ASN A 344 -31.73 -21.57 35.14
C ASN A 344 -30.93 -20.26 35.02
N VAL A 345 -31.05 -19.63 33.88
CA VAL A 345 -30.71 -18.21 33.71
C VAL A 345 -32.00 -17.48 33.39
N THR A 346 -32.39 -16.63 34.30
CA THR A 346 -33.51 -15.69 34.19
C THR A 346 -33.15 -14.55 33.23
N THR A 347 -33.89 -14.39 32.14
CA THR A 347 -33.84 -13.23 31.27
C THR A 347 -35.04 -12.32 31.53
N GLU A 348 -34.77 -11.10 31.99
CA GLU A 348 -35.75 -10.00 32.05
C GLU A 348 -36.09 -9.52 30.64
N ARG A 349 -37.38 -9.44 30.35
CA ARG A 349 -37.93 -8.83 29.13
C ARG A 349 -38.44 -7.44 29.45
N THR A 350 -37.96 -6.43 28.79
CA THR A 350 -38.59 -5.11 28.70
C THR A 350 -39.47 -5.02 27.43
N PRO A 351 -40.66 -4.41 27.49
CA PRO A 351 -41.60 -4.38 26.38
C PRO A 351 -41.34 -3.23 25.42
N VAL A 352 -41.34 -3.53 24.10
CA VAL A 352 -41.30 -2.52 23.03
C VAL A 352 -42.70 -2.16 22.58
N ASN A 353 -42.96 -0.88 22.60
CA ASN A 353 -44.19 -0.21 22.21
C ASN A 353 -44.38 -0.19 20.67
N ARG A 354 -45.59 -0.56 20.21
CA ARG A 354 -46.08 -0.50 18.85
C ARG A 354 -46.89 0.75 18.64
N ASN A 355 -46.55 1.57 17.64
CA ASN A 355 -47.44 2.44 16.83
C ASN A 355 -46.54 2.96 15.69
N GLY A 356 -46.83 2.83 14.42
CA GLY A 356 -48.01 2.98 13.63
C GLY A 356 -47.57 3.67 12.35
N ALA A 357 -48.20 3.34 11.25
CA ALA A 357 -48.31 4.07 9.99
C ALA A 357 -47.33 3.75 8.84
N GLY A 358 -47.94 3.25 7.77
CA GLY A 358 -47.50 2.81 6.50
C GLY A 358 -46.98 3.88 5.54
N ALA A 359 -46.23 3.40 4.56
CA ALA A 359 -46.05 4.05 3.25
C ALA A 359 -45.59 3.00 2.23
N GLU A 360 -46.04 3.20 1.04
CA GLU A 360 -46.02 2.37 -0.17
C GLU A 360 -44.64 1.95 -0.64
N TYR A 361 -44.61 0.76 -1.26
CA TYR A 361 -43.44 0.19 -1.93
C TYR A 361 -43.41 0.57 -3.43
N GLU A 362 -42.34 1.20 -3.87
CA GLU A 362 -41.88 1.19 -5.24
C GLU A 362 -40.65 0.29 -5.36
N GLY A 363 -40.70 -0.65 -6.32
CA GLY A 363 -39.73 -1.70 -6.47
C GLY A 363 -38.41 -1.24 -7.08
N GLY A 364 -37.33 -1.45 -6.35
CA GLY A 364 -35.96 -1.36 -6.85
C GLY A 364 -35.24 -2.68 -6.61
N ARG A 365 -34.80 -3.32 -7.69
CA ARG A 365 -34.01 -4.56 -7.66
C ARG A 365 -32.65 -4.27 -7.02
N ASN A 366 -32.41 -4.77 -5.82
CA ASN A 366 -31.11 -4.76 -5.18
C ASN A 366 -30.52 -6.17 -5.16
N THR A 367 -29.67 -6.48 -6.11
CA THR A 367 -28.75 -7.62 -6.04
C THR A 367 -27.76 -7.41 -4.91
N ARG A 368 -27.88 -8.15 -3.82
CA ARG A 368 -26.92 -8.13 -2.72
C ARG A 368 -25.83 -9.18 -2.96
N VAL A 369 -24.70 -8.73 -3.43
CA VAL A 369 -23.47 -9.55 -3.48
C VAL A 369 -22.80 -9.49 -2.11
N TYR A 370 -22.77 -10.62 -1.39
CA TYR A 370 -22.01 -10.74 -0.15
C TYR A 370 -20.58 -11.19 -0.47
N ARG A 371 -19.64 -10.25 -0.42
CA ARG A 371 -18.22 -10.50 -0.59
C ARG A 371 -17.54 -10.41 0.77
N ASN A 372 -17.03 -11.52 1.28
CA ASN A 372 -16.13 -11.51 2.43
C ASN A 372 -14.75 -11.05 1.98
N GLU A 373 -14.50 -9.74 2.01
CA GLU A 373 -13.16 -9.18 1.86
C GLU A 373 -12.61 -8.82 3.24
N HIS A 374 -11.57 -9.52 3.64
CA HIS A 374 -10.66 -9.04 4.68
C HIS A 374 -9.79 -7.93 4.08
N VAL A 375 -10.27 -6.70 4.13
CA VAL A 375 -9.46 -5.52 3.83
C VAL A 375 -9.38 -4.70 5.11
N ASN A 376 -8.16 -4.52 5.59
CA ASN A 376 -7.80 -3.58 6.65
C ASN A 376 -8.49 -3.77 8.02
N GLY A 377 -8.34 -4.96 8.64
CA GLY A 377 -8.56 -5.10 10.08
C GLY A 377 -9.96 -4.82 10.63
N ARG A 378 -10.99 -4.74 9.77
CA ARG A 378 -12.39 -4.68 10.22
C ARG A 378 -13.08 -5.99 9.87
N SER A 379 -13.42 -6.73 10.90
CA SER A 379 -14.31 -7.89 10.80
C SER A 379 -15.74 -7.41 10.54
N VAL A 380 -16.32 -7.85 9.42
CA VAL A 380 -17.77 -7.71 9.19
C VAL A 380 -18.43 -8.93 9.86
N SER A 381 -19.24 -8.70 10.86
CA SER A 381 -19.99 -9.74 11.54
C SER A 381 -21.07 -10.31 10.62
N ILE A 382 -20.98 -11.61 10.35
CA ILE A 382 -22.02 -12.36 9.65
C ILE A 382 -23.09 -12.71 10.70
N ASN A 383 -24.35 -12.44 10.36
CA ASN A 383 -25.49 -12.76 11.21
C ASN A 383 -25.56 -14.28 11.39
N SER A 384 -25.41 -14.75 12.62
CA SER A 384 -25.29 -16.15 13.01
C SER A 384 -26.60 -16.98 12.94
N SER A 385 -27.64 -16.50 12.27
CA SER A 385 -28.94 -17.17 12.22
C SER A 385 -29.13 -18.16 11.07
N MET A 386 -28.08 -18.46 10.26
CA MET A 386 -28.16 -19.40 9.13
C MET A 386 -27.09 -20.51 9.15
N VAL A 387 -26.58 -20.89 10.30
CA VAL A 387 -25.54 -21.94 10.40
C VAL A 387 -26.07 -23.27 10.93
N GLU A 388 -27.38 -23.45 11.13
CA GLU A 388 -27.92 -24.61 11.84
C GLU A 388 -28.66 -25.65 10.97
N ASP A 389 -28.31 -25.80 9.65
CA ASP A 389 -28.97 -26.86 8.86
C ASP A 389 -28.07 -27.61 7.87
N ASP A 390 -26.79 -27.81 8.22
CA ASP A 390 -25.87 -28.62 7.40
C ASP A 390 -25.53 -29.96 8.08
N ARG A 391 -26.55 -30.70 8.40
CA ARG A 391 -26.43 -32.13 8.69
C ARG A 391 -27.47 -32.89 7.89
N GLN A 392 -27.22 -33.09 6.59
CA GLN A 392 -27.71 -34.26 5.86
C GLN A 392 -27.14 -34.28 4.46
N ASP A 393 -26.73 -35.51 4.09
CA ASP A 393 -26.54 -36.05 2.76
C ASP A 393 -25.22 -35.82 2.04
N ASP A 394 -24.25 -36.66 2.43
CA ASP A 394 -23.23 -37.19 1.53
C ASP A 394 -23.90 -38.17 0.54
N TYR A 395 -24.27 -37.68 -0.66
CA TYR A 395 -24.48 -38.53 -1.82
C TYR A 395 -23.31 -38.36 -2.77
N TYR A 396 -22.46 -39.38 -2.81
CA TYR A 396 -21.51 -39.63 -3.86
C TYR A 396 -22.27 -40.20 -5.06
N GLU A 397 -22.36 -39.48 -6.16
CA GLU A 397 -22.54 -40.05 -7.48
C GLU A 397 -21.21 -39.99 -8.23
N ASP A 398 -20.64 -41.19 -8.40
CA ASP A 398 -19.59 -41.48 -9.35
C ASP A 398 -20.16 -41.30 -10.76
N TYR A 399 -19.59 -40.44 -11.58
CA TYR A 399 -19.67 -40.48 -13.01
C TYR A 399 -18.28 -40.81 -13.58
N ASP A 400 -18.11 -42.11 -13.90
CA ASP A 400 -17.21 -42.58 -14.94
C ASP A 400 -17.85 -42.23 -16.31
N GLU A 401 -17.14 -41.42 -17.12
CA GLU A 401 -16.88 -41.58 -18.54
C GLU A 401 -16.00 -40.44 -19.05
#